data_d0b913930030ad20120c816c68a080c4
#
_entry.id   d0b913930030ad20120c816c68a080c4
#
_cell.length_a   1.000
_cell.length_b   1.000
_cell.length_c   1.000
_cell.angle_alpha   90.00
_cell.angle_beta   90.00
_cell.angle_gamma   90.00
#
_symmetry.space_group_name_H-M   'P 1'
#
loop_
_entity.id
_entity.type
_entity.pdbx_description
1 polymer ?
#
loop_
_entity_poly.entity_id
_entity_poly.type
_entity_poly.pdbx_seq_one_letter_code
_entity_poly.pdbx_strand_id
1 'polypeptide(L)'
;RVRRLPLCPSLRAAPATAPCTNRPTPLRDGGKNERWLRPVLDRHQSALRRTRACLRPSLAIPHFSSPSPKKFTPPPENNTMPSFTTAAKDEILSNKAVRQHFPNQQSFGLMVFSREFSVPKMQMLTRERRAAQYYSQLVQSVRPMTGTVTLREEKLSTGQLAYRVTVDDMADRIDLYNHFAMLYPEGVTFELLGGDEGAGAFVGGVFLACGTLSDPEVKYHLEFAIPREELLMMFVALLQDVGFSPLLTQRRGQAIVYLHDSTQIEDLLTFMGCPLTSMEIMNAKILKERRNAANRASNCDTANMDKVAGAAAGQIAAINAVGLDSLPEELRALAELRLQNPFDSLRELGQKLTPPLSRSGVNHRLEKIIDLAARKD
;
A
#
# COMPACT_ATOMS: atom_id res chain seq x y z
N ARG A 1 36.37 13.01 -53.07
CA ARG A 1 35.27 12.45 -53.89
C ARG A 1 33.99 12.47 -53.03
N VAL A 2 33.17 13.51 -53.29
CA VAL A 2 31.86 13.72 -52.70
C VAL A 2 30.83 13.01 -53.55
N ARG A 3 30.00 12.12 -52.97
CA ARG A 3 28.80 11.57 -53.66
C ARG A 3 27.57 12.30 -53.09
N ARG A 4 26.88 13.01 -53.99
CA ARG A 4 25.54 13.60 -53.75
C ARG A 4 24.47 12.50 -53.93
N LEU A 5 23.48 12.49 -53.07
CA LEU A 5 22.24 11.71 -53.17
C LEU A 5 21.11 12.63 -53.71
N PRO A 6 20.13 12.08 -54.45
CA PRO A 6 19.18 12.87 -55.22
C PRO A 6 17.92 13.30 -54.43
N LEU A 7 17.36 14.45 -54.85
CA LEU A 7 16.11 15.05 -54.41
C LEU A 7 14.90 14.26 -54.91
N CYS A 8 13.91 14.05 -54.05
CA CYS A 8 12.59 13.49 -54.38
C CYS A 8 11.59 14.59 -54.76
N PRO A 9 10.62 14.34 -55.62
CA PRO A 9 9.81 15.37 -56.29
C PRO A 9 8.49 15.69 -55.53
N SER A 10 8.04 16.93 -55.79
CA SER A 10 6.80 17.62 -55.45
C SER A 10 5.52 16.79 -55.44
N LEU A 11 4.69 16.90 -54.42
CA LEU A 11 3.27 16.56 -54.41
C LEU A 11 2.41 17.82 -54.55
N ARG A 12 1.49 17.70 -55.48
CA ARG A 12 0.54 18.72 -56.00
C ARG A 12 -0.54 19.06 -54.98
N ALA A 13 -0.94 20.32 -54.93
CA ALA A 13 -2.09 20.88 -54.26
C ALA A 13 -3.44 20.31 -54.79
N ALA A 14 -4.39 20.08 -53.88
CA ALA A 14 -5.81 19.83 -54.20
C ALA A 14 -6.67 20.95 -53.59
N PRO A 15 -7.83 21.29 -54.15
CA PRO A 15 -8.47 22.58 -54.00
C PRO A 15 -9.41 22.72 -52.78
N ALA A 16 -9.55 23.96 -52.39
CA ALA A 16 -10.46 24.45 -51.34
C ALA A 16 -11.94 24.23 -51.72
N THR A 17 -12.74 23.73 -50.75
CA THR A 17 -14.20 23.81 -50.75
C THR A 17 -14.70 24.50 -49.50
N ALA A 18 -15.54 25.46 -49.74
CA ALA A 18 -16.37 26.42 -49.05
C ALA A 18 -16.72 26.29 -47.56
N PRO A 19 -17.14 27.40 -46.90
CA PRO A 19 -17.21 27.58 -45.46
C PRO A 19 -18.55 27.16 -44.88
N CYS A 20 -18.55 26.43 -43.77
CA CYS A 20 -19.71 26.29 -42.90
C CYS A 20 -19.67 27.33 -41.78
N THR A 21 -20.57 28.27 -41.89
CA THR A 21 -20.93 29.25 -40.85
C THR A 21 -21.63 28.53 -39.70
N ASN A 22 -21.06 28.51 -38.52
CA ASN A 22 -21.79 28.26 -37.28
C ASN A 22 -21.48 29.37 -36.27
N ARG A 23 -22.52 30.16 -35.98
CA ARG A 23 -22.54 31.17 -34.92
C ARG A 23 -22.44 30.52 -33.55
N PRO A 24 -21.70 31.09 -32.60
CA PRO A 24 -21.72 30.62 -31.22
C PRO A 24 -22.97 31.11 -30.49
N THR A 25 -23.74 30.21 -29.91
CA THR A 25 -24.77 30.49 -28.93
C THR A 25 -24.12 30.74 -27.55
N PRO A 26 -24.66 31.64 -26.72
CA PRO A 26 -24.07 31.98 -25.43
C PRO A 26 -24.24 30.83 -24.42
N LEU A 27 -23.17 30.48 -23.75
CA LEU A 27 -23.15 29.52 -22.64
C LEU A 27 -23.88 30.14 -21.43
N ARG A 28 -24.96 29.50 -21.02
CA ARG A 28 -25.62 29.71 -19.73
C ARG A 28 -24.75 29.09 -18.62
N ASP A 29 -24.45 29.89 -17.62
CA ASP A 29 -23.88 29.50 -16.33
C ASP A 29 -24.75 28.47 -15.61
N GLY A 30 -24.07 27.57 -14.86
CA GLY A 30 -24.66 26.89 -13.72
C GLY A 30 -24.57 25.35 -13.71
N GLY A 31 -23.66 24.78 -12.97
CA GLY A 31 -23.90 23.55 -12.24
C GLY A 31 -23.71 22.23 -12.97
N LYS A 32 -22.48 21.83 -13.26
CA LYS A 32 -22.20 20.45 -13.75
C LYS A 32 -20.93 19.78 -13.21
N ASN A 33 -20.38 20.23 -12.09
CA ASN A 33 -19.20 19.58 -11.52
C ASN A 33 -19.48 18.49 -10.46
N GLU A 34 -20.75 18.29 -10.07
CA GLU A 34 -21.07 17.23 -9.09
C GLU A 34 -21.31 15.83 -9.67
N ARG A 35 -21.36 15.69 -11.00
CA ARG A 35 -21.81 14.43 -11.63
C ARG A 35 -20.74 13.34 -11.72
N TRP A 36 -19.46 13.68 -11.55
CA TRP A 36 -18.35 12.71 -11.71
C TRP A 36 -17.93 12.02 -10.43
N LEU A 37 -18.20 12.59 -9.25
CA LEU A 37 -17.85 11.99 -7.95
C LEU A 37 -18.85 10.94 -7.48
N ARG A 38 -20.13 11.03 -7.86
CA ARG A 38 -21.17 10.07 -7.44
C ARG A 38 -20.93 8.62 -7.91
N PRO A 39 -20.54 8.34 -9.17
CA PRO A 39 -20.35 6.94 -9.62
C PRO A 39 -19.19 6.22 -8.95
N VAL A 40 -18.16 6.93 -8.48
CA VAL A 40 -16.99 6.33 -7.82
C VAL A 40 -17.30 6.02 -6.35
N LEU A 41 -18.02 6.91 -5.67
CA LEU A 41 -18.46 6.72 -4.29
C LEU A 41 -19.53 5.63 -4.18
N ASP A 42 -20.48 5.55 -5.13
CA ASP A 42 -21.52 4.51 -5.13
C ASP A 42 -20.99 3.12 -5.45
N ARG A 43 -19.98 2.97 -6.30
CA ARG A 43 -19.32 1.68 -6.53
C ARG A 43 -18.60 1.17 -5.28
N HIS A 44 -18.00 2.04 -4.50
CA HIS A 44 -17.31 1.66 -3.26
C HIS A 44 -18.29 1.27 -2.16
N GLN A 45 -19.42 1.97 -2.04
CA GLN A 45 -20.46 1.64 -1.07
C GLN A 45 -21.21 0.35 -1.42
N SER A 46 -21.42 0.04 -2.70
CA SER A 46 -22.05 -1.20 -3.15
C SER A 46 -21.14 -2.42 -2.95
N ALA A 47 -19.83 -2.28 -3.08
CA ALA A 47 -18.86 -3.34 -2.76
C ALA A 47 -18.83 -3.66 -1.26
N LEU A 48 -18.87 -2.63 -0.39
CA LEU A 48 -18.90 -2.81 1.07
C LEU A 48 -20.22 -3.42 1.58
N ARG A 49 -21.35 -3.23 0.87
CA ARG A 49 -22.64 -3.86 1.25
C ARG A 49 -22.72 -5.33 0.87
N ARG A 50 -22.04 -5.78 -0.19
CA ARG A 50 -22.04 -7.20 -0.62
C ARG A 50 -21.20 -8.10 0.26
N THR A 51 -20.17 -7.59 0.95
CA THR A 51 -19.34 -8.38 1.87
C THR A 51 -19.95 -8.57 3.26
N ARG A 52 -21.02 -7.82 3.61
CA ARG A 52 -21.70 -7.96 4.91
C ARG A 52 -22.82 -9.00 4.95
N ALA A 53 -23.22 -9.57 3.81
CA ALA A 53 -24.40 -10.46 3.72
C ALA A 53 -24.09 -11.97 3.86
N CYS A 54 -22.82 -12.38 3.98
CA CYS A 54 -22.43 -13.81 3.95
C CYS A 54 -21.77 -14.36 5.23
N LEU A 55 -22.01 -13.80 6.41
CA LEU A 55 -21.50 -14.39 7.65
C LEU A 55 -22.53 -14.36 8.78
N ARG A 56 -23.36 -15.38 8.86
CA ARG A 56 -23.88 -15.99 10.08
C ARG A 56 -23.96 -17.49 9.86
N PRO A 57 -23.33 -18.33 10.70
CA PRO A 57 -24.10 -18.97 11.74
C PRO A 57 -23.41 -18.92 13.13
N SER A 58 -24.29 -18.86 14.11
CA SER A 58 -24.07 -19.02 15.52
C SER A 58 -23.58 -20.45 15.84
N LEU A 59 -22.41 -20.54 16.55
CA LEU A 59 -22.08 -21.71 17.35
C LEU A 59 -21.40 -21.20 18.63
N ALA A 60 -22.04 -21.49 19.76
CA ALA A 60 -21.53 -21.20 21.09
C ALA A 60 -20.30 -22.07 21.38
N ILE A 61 -19.19 -21.43 21.72
CA ILE A 61 -17.97 -22.09 22.20
C ILE A 61 -17.85 -21.81 23.70
N PRO A 62 -17.57 -22.82 24.55
CA PRO A 62 -17.48 -22.65 25.98
C PRO A 62 -16.25 -21.83 26.39
N HIS A 63 -16.45 -20.96 27.37
CA HIS A 63 -15.42 -20.12 27.96
C HIS A 63 -14.25 -20.94 28.55
N PHE A 64 -13.12 -20.84 27.92
CA PHE A 64 -11.84 -21.16 28.53
C PHE A 64 -11.22 -19.83 28.99
N SER A 65 -11.11 -19.62 30.29
CA SER A 65 -10.45 -18.44 30.90
C SER A 65 -8.95 -18.55 30.68
N SER A 66 -8.45 -17.79 29.69
CA SER A 66 -7.02 -17.55 29.53
C SER A 66 -6.51 -16.48 30.50
N PRO A 67 -5.29 -16.62 31.04
CA PRO A 67 -4.73 -15.61 31.93
C PRO A 67 -4.51 -14.30 31.16
N SER A 68 -4.91 -13.18 31.79
CA SER A 68 -4.76 -11.83 31.27
C SER A 68 -3.32 -11.56 30.80
N PRO A 69 -3.11 -10.97 29.62
CA PRO A 69 -1.78 -10.59 29.16
C PRO A 69 -1.22 -9.50 30.09
N LYS A 70 -0.05 -9.75 30.64
CA LYS A 70 0.73 -8.75 31.38
C LYS A 70 0.89 -7.52 30.50
N LYS A 71 0.51 -6.33 31.03
CA LYS A 71 0.74 -5.04 30.39
C LYS A 71 2.21 -4.93 30.00
N PHE A 72 2.47 -4.92 28.71
CA PHE A 72 3.78 -4.60 28.16
C PHE A 72 4.00 -3.10 28.39
N THR A 73 4.86 -2.75 29.32
CA THR A 73 5.39 -1.39 29.44
C THR A 73 6.47 -1.25 28.38
N PRO A 74 6.33 -0.29 27.42
CA PRO A 74 7.40 -0.06 26.45
C PRO A 74 8.65 0.44 27.18
N PRO A 75 9.86 0.04 26.70
CA PRO A 75 11.11 0.57 27.25
C PRO A 75 11.22 2.08 27.00
N PRO A 76 12.03 2.81 27.78
CA PRO A 76 12.14 4.26 27.68
C PRO A 76 12.61 4.69 26.28
N GLU A 77 11.92 5.69 25.73
CA GLU A 77 12.20 6.34 24.46
C GLU A 77 13.61 6.93 24.43
N ASN A 78 14.56 6.28 23.79
CA ASN A 78 15.78 6.97 23.30
C ASN A 78 16.53 6.21 22.21
N ASN A 79 15.84 5.42 21.37
CA ASN A 79 16.41 4.94 20.08
C ASN A 79 15.31 4.46 19.13
N THR A 80 14.30 5.30 18.89
CA THR A 80 13.29 4.99 17.85
C THR A 80 13.94 5.21 16.49
N MET A 81 14.04 4.14 15.70
CA MET A 81 14.31 4.25 14.28
C MET A 81 13.38 5.30 13.65
N PRO A 82 13.90 6.17 12.76
CA PRO A 82 13.06 7.16 12.10
C PRO A 82 11.88 6.47 11.41
N SER A 83 10.70 7.09 11.44
CA SER A 83 9.53 6.52 10.75
C SER A 83 9.81 6.43 9.24
N PHE A 84 9.19 5.48 8.53
CA PHE A 84 9.32 5.39 7.07
C PHE A 84 8.99 6.70 6.36
N THR A 85 8.01 7.46 6.87
CA THR A 85 7.75 8.82 6.36
C THR A 85 8.96 9.72 6.51
N THR A 86 9.63 9.71 7.66
CA THR A 86 10.80 10.55 7.93
C THR A 86 11.98 10.10 7.05
N ALA A 87 12.21 8.79 6.91
CA ALA A 87 13.27 8.25 6.05
C ALA A 87 13.08 8.68 4.59
N ALA A 88 11.88 8.52 4.03
CA ALA A 88 11.58 8.94 2.66
C ALA A 88 11.76 10.46 2.47
N LYS A 89 11.27 11.27 3.41
CA LYS A 89 11.46 12.73 3.35
C LYS A 89 12.91 13.13 3.44
N ASP A 90 13.69 12.50 4.30
CA ASP A 90 15.13 12.74 4.42
C ASP A 90 15.90 12.34 3.15
N GLU A 91 15.48 11.28 2.49
CA GLU A 91 16.06 10.84 1.21
C GLU A 91 15.80 11.87 0.10
N ILE A 92 14.54 12.35 -0.06
CA ILE A 92 14.20 13.44 -0.99
C ILE A 92 15.04 14.68 -0.70
N LEU A 93 15.13 15.08 0.57
CA LEU A 93 15.90 16.24 0.99
C LEU A 93 17.42 16.09 0.77
N SER A 94 17.91 14.86 0.68
CA SER A 94 19.33 14.55 0.44
C SER A 94 19.68 14.44 -1.05
N ASN A 95 18.67 14.32 -1.93
CA ASN A 95 18.85 14.16 -3.37
C ASN A 95 19.27 15.49 -4.02
N LYS A 96 20.62 15.67 -4.14
CA LYS A 96 21.20 16.89 -4.72
C LYS A 96 20.92 17.03 -6.22
N ALA A 97 20.83 15.92 -6.96
CA ALA A 97 20.60 15.94 -8.40
C ALA A 97 19.22 16.54 -8.72
N VAL A 98 18.15 16.10 -8.06
CA VAL A 98 16.80 16.65 -8.22
C VAL A 98 16.78 18.15 -7.91
N ARG A 99 17.42 18.58 -6.82
CA ARG A 99 17.47 19.99 -6.45
C ARG A 99 18.24 20.87 -7.44
N GLN A 100 19.22 20.33 -8.13
CA GLN A 100 20.01 21.06 -9.12
C GLN A 100 19.32 21.15 -10.47
N HIS A 101 18.66 20.07 -10.92
CA HIS A 101 18.08 20.00 -12.26
C HIS A 101 16.60 20.43 -12.30
N PHE A 102 15.84 20.21 -11.22
CA PHE A 102 14.39 20.47 -11.16
C PHE A 102 13.97 21.29 -9.93
N PRO A 103 14.68 22.41 -9.61
CA PRO A 103 14.40 23.19 -8.41
C PRO A 103 12.99 23.80 -8.42
N ASN A 104 12.52 24.28 -9.58
CA ASN A 104 11.19 24.87 -9.70
C ASN A 104 10.08 23.86 -9.50
N GLN A 105 10.21 22.66 -10.06
CA GLN A 105 9.20 21.59 -9.94
C GLN A 105 9.07 21.14 -8.49
N GLN A 106 10.19 20.85 -7.83
CA GLN A 106 10.16 20.43 -6.44
C GLN A 106 9.67 21.56 -5.51
N SER A 107 10.09 22.80 -5.74
CA SER A 107 9.62 23.94 -4.96
C SER A 107 8.14 24.20 -5.14
N PHE A 108 7.64 24.09 -6.35
CA PHE A 108 6.23 24.25 -6.65
C PHE A 108 5.38 23.20 -5.91
N GLY A 109 5.75 21.92 -6.01
CA GLY A 109 5.07 20.84 -5.27
C GLY A 109 5.05 21.10 -3.76
N LEU A 110 6.21 21.43 -3.19
CA LEU A 110 6.34 21.68 -1.76
C LEU A 110 5.54 22.90 -1.30
N MET A 111 5.60 24.02 -2.01
CA MET A 111 4.97 25.27 -1.59
C MET A 111 3.47 25.27 -1.83
N VAL A 112 3.03 24.87 -3.03
CA VAL A 112 1.60 24.90 -3.39
C VAL A 112 0.80 23.86 -2.58
N PHE A 113 1.38 22.70 -2.26
CA PHE A 113 0.73 21.69 -1.42
C PHE A 113 1.00 21.88 0.09
N SER A 114 1.63 22.96 0.49
CA SER A 114 1.71 23.34 1.89
C SER A 114 0.32 23.74 2.41
N ARG A 115 0.19 23.77 3.75
CA ARG A 115 -1.09 24.00 4.44
C ARG A 115 -1.83 25.24 3.93
N GLU A 116 -1.11 26.33 3.70
CA GLU A 116 -1.66 27.56 3.15
C GLU A 116 -0.66 28.16 2.15
N PHE A 117 -1.11 28.32 0.91
CA PHE A 117 -0.40 29.00 -0.16
C PHE A 117 -1.34 29.98 -0.83
N SER A 118 -1.34 31.21 -0.32
CA SER A 118 -2.15 32.32 -0.84
C SER A 118 -1.49 33.64 -0.49
N VAL A 119 -1.83 34.72 -1.19
CA VAL A 119 -1.30 36.06 -0.92
C VAL A 119 -1.60 36.53 0.52
N PRO A 120 -2.82 36.33 1.09
CA PRO A 120 -3.07 36.69 2.48
C PRO A 120 -2.20 35.91 3.46
N LYS A 121 -1.91 34.63 3.16
CA LYS A 121 -1.17 33.76 4.08
C LYS A 121 -0.41 32.68 3.35
N MET A 122 0.88 32.56 3.64
CA MET A 122 1.75 31.55 3.06
C MET A 122 2.57 30.88 4.18
N GLN A 123 2.26 29.60 4.45
CA GLN A 123 2.88 28.86 5.54
C GLN A 123 2.93 27.36 5.30
N MET A 124 3.97 26.72 5.83
CA MET A 124 4.11 25.29 5.96
C MET A 124 4.02 24.87 7.44
N LEU A 125 3.41 23.74 7.72
CA LEU A 125 3.42 23.08 9.02
C LEU A 125 3.85 21.64 8.85
N THR A 126 4.95 21.25 9.48
CA THR A 126 5.50 19.88 9.39
C THR A 126 6.02 19.42 10.74
N ARG A 127 6.17 18.10 10.91
CA ARG A 127 6.82 17.50 12.09
C ARG A 127 8.33 17.31 11.88
N GLU A 128 8.77 17.32 10.66
CA GLU A 128 10.18 17.14 10.29
C GLU A 128 10.90 18.48 10.25
N ARG A 129 11.87 18.66 11.17
CA ARG A 129 12.67 19.90 11.26
C ARG A 129 13.44 20.17 9.97
N ARG A 130 14.00 19.13 9.34
CA ARG A 130 14.76 19.26 8.09
C ARG A 130 13.88 19.75 6.94
N ALA A 131 12.64 19.25 6.83
CA ALA A 131 11.68 19.71 5.83
C ALA A 131 11.32 21.20 6.04
N ALA A 132 11.12 21.64 7.29
CA ALA A 132 10.87 23.03 7.61
C ALA A 132 12.06 23.95 7.26
N GLN A 133 13.27 23.53 7.58
CA GLN A 133 14.50 24.26 7.22
C GLN A 133 14.67 24.35 5.70
N TYR A 134 14.43 23.23 5.00
CA TYR A 134 14.48 23.20 3.53
C TYR A 134 13.43 24.13 2.90
N TYR A 135 12.20 24.12 3.38
CA TYR A 135 11.18 25.06 2.92
C TYR A 135 11.61 26.52 3.10
N SER A 136 12.15 26.87 4.26
CA SER A 136 12.65 28.23 4.52
C SER A 136 13.78 28.64 3.56
N GLN A 137 14.74 27.74 3.29
CA GLN A 137 15.81 27.99 2.33
C GLN A 137 15.30 28.11 0.90
N LEU A 138 14.36 27.24 0.53
CA LEU A 138 13.78 27.18 -0.80
C LEU A 138 13.02 28.47 -1.12
N VAL A 139 12.14 28.92 -0.21
CA VAL A 139 11.41 30.20 -0.36
C VAL A 139 12.38 31.35 -0.62
N GLN A 140 13.48 31.42 0.12
CA GLN A 140 14.51 32.46 -0.05
C GLN A 140 15.31 32.33 -1.36
N SER A 141 15.40 31.12 -1.92
CA SER A 141 16.16 30.87 -3.17
C SER A 141 15.33 31.10 -4.43
N VAL A 142 14.01 30.98 -4.37
CA VAL A 142 13.12 31.15 -5.53
C VAL A 142 13.10 32.60 -6.03
N ARG A 143 13.08 33.54 -5.10
CA ARG A 143 13.09 34.98 -5.40
C ARG A 143 13.86 35.74 -4.33
N PRO A 144 14.48 36.88 -4.70
CA PRO A 144 15.03 37.83 -3.71
C PRO A 144 13.92 38.28 -2.77
N MET A 145 14.11 38.10 -1.47
CA MET A 145 13.14 38.44 -0.42
C MET A 145 13.48 39.81 0.17
N THR A 146 12.43 40.61 0.45
CA THR A 146 12.58 41.91 1.16
C THR A 146 12.29 41.78 2.63
N GLY A 147 11.44 40.82 3.02
CA GLY A 147 11.09 40.52 4.40
C GLY A 147 11.75 39.25 4.96
N THR A 148 11.18 38.77 6.02
CA THR A 148 11.69 37.60 6.75
C THR A 148 10.86 36.35 6.50
N VAL A 149 11.54 35.20 6.51
CA VAL A 149 10.91 33.88 6.61
C VAL A 149 11.11 33.37 8.02
N THR A 150 10.03 33.31 8.79
CA THR A 150 10.09 32.91 10.21
C THR A 150 9.84 31.42 10.36
N LEU A 151 10.78 30.71 11.01
CA LEU A 151 10.62 29.33 11.44
C LEU A 151 10.40 29.28 12.96
N ARG A 152 9.27 28.73 13.40
CA ARG A 152 8.91 28.57 14.82
C ARG A 152 8.63 27.12 15.17
N GLU A 153 9.09 26.73 16.36
CA GLU A 153 8.67 25.45 16.95
C GLU A 153 7.36 25.67 17.73
N GLU A 154 6.41 24.77 17.53
CA GLU A 154 5.12 24.79 18.26
C GLU A 154 4.70 23.40 18.71
N LYS A 155 3.99 23.30 19.82
CA LYS A 155 3.36 22.07 20.27
C LYS A 155 1.93 22.01 19.72
N LEU A 156 1.62 20.93 19.03
CA LEU A 156 0.25 20.65 18.57
C LEU A 156 -0.66 20.32 19.76
N SER A 157 -1.97 20.36 19.56
CA SER A 157 -2.97 19.91 20.54
C SER A 157 -2.77 18.47 21.02
N THR A 158 -2.08 17.65 20.21
CA THR A 158 -1.68 16.27 20.54
C THR A 158 -0.45 16.18 21.45
N GLY A 159 0.18 17.31 21.81
CA GLY A 159 1.45 17.37 22.54
C GLY A 159 2.69 17.14 21.70
N GLN A 160 2.56 16.79 20.42
CA GLN A 160 3.67 16.56 19.51
C GLN A 160 4.30 17.88 19.04
N LEU A 161 5.62 17.86 18.85
CA LEU A 161 6.36 18.99 18.31
C LEU A 161 6.10 19.13 16.82
N ALA A 162 5.93 20.36 16.35
CA ALA A 162 5.81 20.72 14.94
C ALA A 162 6.59 22.01 14.65
N TYR A 163 6.89 22.22 13.39
CA TYR A 163 7.66 23.36 12.88
C TYR A 163 6.78 24.12 11.90
N ARG A 164 6.56 25.40 12.20
CA ARG A 164 5.82 26.30 11.33
C ARG A 164 6.80 27.26 10.65
N VAL A 165 6.72 27.29 9.31
CA VAL A 165 7.44 28.28 8.50
C VAL A 165 6.44 29.22 7.89
N THR A 166 6.68 30.53 8.02
CA THR A 166 5.77 31.59 7.54
C THR A 166 6.56 32.61 6.73
N VAL A 167 6.02 33.02 5.59
CA VAL A 167 6.50 34.19 4.83
C VAL A 167 5.77 35.42 5.38
N ASP A 168 6.51 36.28 6.08
CA ASP A 168 5.90 37.33 6.90
C ASP A 168 5.49 38.54 6.06
N ASP A 169 6.27 38.90 5.04
CA ASP A 169 6.01 40.09 4.22
C ASP A 169 4.98 39.81 3.11
N MET A 170 4.09 40.78 2.86
CA MET A 170 3.02 40.66 1.87
C MET A 170 3.55 40.78 0.43
N ALA A 171 4.54 41.65 0.21
CA ALA A 171 5.11 41.82 -1.13
C ALA A 171 5.82 40.53 -1.57
N ASP A 172 6.56 39.90 -0.66
CA ASP A 172 7.22 38.63 -0.93
C ASP A 172 6.20 37.52 -1.24
N ARG A 173 5.06 37.49 -0.53
CA ARG A 173 3.99 36.51 -0.84
C ARG A 173 3.36 36.76 -2.22
N ILE A 174 3.18 38.02 -2.61
CA ILE A 174 2.70 38.37 -3.96
C ILE A 174 3.70 37.91 -5.02
N ASP A 175 4.97 38.19 -4.82
CA ASP A 175 6.03 37.82 -5.78
C ASP A 175 6.15 36.32 -5.94
N LEU A 176 6.14 35.55 -4.84
CA LEU A 176 6.16 34.09 -4.88
C LEU A 176 4.91 33.52 -5.56
N TYR A 177 3.72 34.04 -5.24
CA TYR A 177 2.47 33.60 -5.84
C TYR A 177 2.49 33.83 -7.36
N ASN A 178 2.86 35.03 -7.80
CA ASN A 178 2.95 35.39 -9.21
C ASN A 178 4.02 34.58 -9.95
N HIS A 179 5.16 34.31 -9.32
CA HIS A 179 6.20 33.46 -9.91
C HIS A 179 5.67 32.10 -10.35
N PHE A 180 4.95 31.41 -9.47
CA PHE A 180 4.39 30.10 -9.80
C PHE A 180 3.17 30.18 -10.74
N ALA A 181 2.35 31.22 -10.63
CA ALA A 181 1.25 31.45 -11.57
C ALA A 181 1.76 31.72 -13.00
N MET A 182 2.93 32.33 -13.15
CA MET A 182 3.57 32.53 -14.48
C MET A 182 4.21 31.25 -15.02
N LEU A 183 4.76 30.40 -14.17
CA LEU A 183 5.36 29.13 -14.59
C LEU A 183 4.31 28.08 -14.98
N TYR A 184 3.16 28.10 -14.32
CA TYR A 184 2.09 27.10 -14.48
C TYR A 184 0.72 27.78 -14.63
N PRO A 185 0.49 28.56 -15.70
CA PRO A 185 -0.70 29.39 -15.86
C PRO A 185 -2.01 28.62 -15.97
N GLU A 186 -1.96 27.41 -16.53
CA GLU A 186 -3.13 26.51 -16.73
C GLU A 186 -3.12 25.32 -15.75
N GLY A 187 -2.29 25.40 -14.72
CA GLY A 187 -2.07 24.31 -13.79
C GLY A 187 -0.87 23.44 -14.18
N VAL A 188 -0.73 22.28 -13.55
CA VAL A 188 0.40 21.37 -13.73
C VAL A 188 0.04 20.28 -14.71
N THR A 189 0.79 20.17 -15.79
CA THR A 189 0.74 19.03 -16.71
C THR A 189 2.09 18.32 -16.75
N PHE A 190 2.09 17.08 -17.20
CA PHE A 190 3.30 16.28 -17.34
C PHE A 190 4.36 16.95 -18.23
N GLU A 191 3.92 17.56 -19.35
CA GLU A 191 4.79 18.24 -20.29
C GLU A 191 5.43 19.49 -19.68
N LEU A 192 4.65 20.29 -18.91
CA LEU A 192 5.14 21.50 -18.25
C LEU A 192 6.17 21.19 -17.13
N LEU A 193 6.08 19.99 -16.56
CA LEU A 193 7.06 19.55 -15.56
C LEU A 193 8.38 19.07 -16.19
N GLY A 194 8.42 18.82 -17.50
CA GLY A 194 9.62 18.37 -18.20
C GLY A 194 9.79 16.84 -18.21
N GLY A 195 8.68 16.11 -18.23
CA GLY A 195 8.66 14.63 -18.30
C GLY A 195 8.81 13.96 -16.92
N ASP A 196 9.20 12.68 -16.95
CA ASP A 196 9.23 11.81 -15.76
C ASP A 196 10.06 12.36 -14.59
N GLU A 197 11.26 12.85 -14.87
CA GLU A 197 12.16 13.35 -13.83
C GLU A 197 11.63 14.61 -13.15
N GLY A 198 11.06 15.53 -13.94
CA GLY A 198 10.46 16.76 -13.41
C GLY A 198 9.14 16.50 -12.69
N ALA A 199 8.33 15.58 -13.19
CA ALA A 199 7.12 15.13 -12.51
C ALA A 199 7.46 14.40 -11.20
N GLY A 200 8.50 13.57 -11.19
CA GLY A 200 9.03 12.92 -9.98
C GLY A 200 9.48 13.95 -8.93
N ALA A 201 10.22 14.98 -9.37
CA ALA A 201 10.64 16.08 -8.50
C ALA A 201 9.45 16.84 -7.90
N PHE A 202 8.42 17.13 -8.71
CA PHE A 202 7.18 17.76 -8.26
C PHE A 202 6.45 16.90 -7.22
N VAL A 203 6.23 15.61 -7.52
CA VAL A 203 5.55 14.66 -6.59
C VAL A 203 6.35 14.50 -5.30
N GLY A 204 7.69 14.46 -5.38
CA GLY A 204 8.57 14.50 -4.20
C GLY A 204 8.36 15.77 -3.36
N GLY A 205 8.20 16.93 -3.99
CA GLY A 205 7.83 18.19 -3.32
C GLY A 205 6.47 18.10 -2.62
N VAL A 206 5.47 17.55 -3.30
CA VAL A 206 4.14 17.29 -2.71
C VAL A 206 4.23 16.34 -1.51
N PHE A 207 5.05 15.28 -1.61
CA PHE A 207 5.25 14.34 -0.51
C PHE A 207 5.91 15.00 0.70
N LEU A 208 6.88 15.89 0.50
CA LEU A 208 7.47 16.69 1.58
C LEU A 208 6.42 17.53 2.30
N ALA A 209 5.47 18.13 1.56
CA ALA A 209 4.42 18.99 2.10
C ALA A 209 3.34 18.22 2.88
N CYS A 210 2.77 17.19 2.27
CA CYS A 210 1.54 16.55 2.77
C CYS A 210 1.54 15.01 2.66
N GLY A 211 2.66 14.40 2.25
CA GLY A 211 2.80 12.95 2.12
C GLY A 211 3.10 12.25 3.44
N THR A 212 2.59 11.02 3.59
CA THR A 212 2.91 10.08 4.67
C THR A 212 3.02 8.66 4.15
N LEU A 213 3.91 7.88 4.76
CA LEU A 213 4.17 6.48 4.45
C LEU A 213 4.06 5.65 5.72
N SER A 214 3.24 4.61 5.69
CA SER A 214 3.08 3.70 6.82
C SER A 214 4.23 2.69 6.89
N ASP A 215 4.45 2.14 8.07
CA ASP A 215 5.37 1.03 8.28
C ASP A 215 4.91 -0.20 7.46
N PRO A 216 5.75 -0.74 6.55
CA PRO A 216 5.40 -1.88 5.72
C PRO A 216 5.17 -3.18 6.52
N GLU A 217 5.72 -3.31 7.74
CA GLU A 217 5.42 -4.44 8.62
C GLU A 217 3.96 -4.45 9.06
N VAL A 218 3.34 -3.27 9.19
CA VAL A 218 1.92 -3.13 9.57
C VAL A 218 1.02 -3.17 8.34
N LYS A 219 1.24 -2.24 7.40
CA LYS A 219 0.45 -2.14 6.16
C LYS A 219 1.19 -1.39 5.06
N TYR A 220 0.93 -1.76 3.81
CA TYR A 220 1.34 -0.95 2.66
C TYR A 220 0.34 0.19 2.47
N HIS A 221 0.78 1.42 2.72
CA HIS A 221 -0.08 2.59 2.60
C HIS A 221 0.75 3.87 2.47
N LEU A 222 0.66 4.52 1.33
CA LEU A 222 1.22 5.83 1.05
C LEU A 222 0.06 6.78 0.79
N GLU A 223 -0.01 7.91 1.49
CA GLU A 223 -1.10 8.87 1.33
C GLU A 223 -0.59 10.31 1.24
N PHE A 224 -1.35 11.12 0.51
CA PHE A 224 -1.22 12.58 0.42
C PHE A 224 -2.48 13.23 0.98
N ALA A 225 -2.34 14.01 2.03
CA ALA A 225 -3.43 14.76 2.64
C ALA A 225 -3.56 16.12 1.94
N ILE A 226 -4.38 16.19 0.90
CA ILE A 226 -4.48 17.36 0.02
C ILE A 226 -5.04 18.56 0.79
N PRO A 227 -4.31 19.68 0.86
CA PRO A 227 -4.70 20.81 1.71
C PRO A 227 -5.87 21.62 1.16
N ARG A 228 -6.09 21.61 -0.16
CA ARG A 228 -7.14 22.37 -0.85
C ARG A 228 -7.77 21.51 -1.95
N GLU A 229 -9.09 21.55 -2.02
CA GLU A 229 -9.88 20.69 -2.92
C GLU A 229 -9.57 20.95 -4.40
N GLU A 230 -9.26 22.20 -4.76
CA GLU A 230 -8.90 22.60 -6.12
C GLU A 230 -7.65 21.90 -6.66
N LEU A 231 -6.73 21.46 -5.78
CA LEU A 231 -5.52 20.73 -6.16
C LEU A 231 -5.75 19.23 -6.38
N LEU A 232 -6.89 18.71 -5.91
CA LEU A 232 -7.15 17.27 -5.87
C LEU A 232 -7.15 16.65 -7.26
N MET A 233 -7.99 17.19 -8.17
CA MET A 233 -8.17 16.59 -9.49
C MET A 233 -6.94 16.74 -10.37
N MET A 234 -6.24 17.87 -10.26
CA MET A 234 -4.97 18.10 -10.95
C MET A 234 -3.92 17.07 -10.51
N PHE A 235 -3.79 16.83 -9.21
CA PHE A 235 -2.80 15.89 -8.68
C PHE A 235 -3.15 14.44 -9.03
N VAL A 236 -4.42 14.06 -8.97
CA VAL A 236 -4.89 12.73 -9.38
C VAL A 236 -4.63 12.50 -10.87
N ALA A 237 -4.95 13.48 -11.73
CA ALA A 237 -4.71 13.37 -13.16
C ALA A 237 -3.22 13.20 -13.46
N LEU A 238 -2.36 14.00 -12.84
CA LEU A 238 -0.90 13.86 -12.99
C LEU A 238 -0.41 12.46 -12.60
N LEU A 239 -0.85 11.92 -11.46
CA LEU A 239 -0.46 10.56 -11.04
C LEU A 239 -0.94 9.50 -12.03
N GLN A 240 -2.13 9.68 -12.63
CA GLN A 240 -2.65 8.77 -13.67
C GLN A 240 -1.87 8.87 -14.98
N ASP A 241 -1.50 10.09 -15.39
CA ASP A 241 -0.72 10.33 -16.60
C ASP A 241 0.68 9.68 -16.53
N VAL A 242 1.28 9.63 -15.33
CA VAL A 242 2.56 8.94 -15.09
C VAL A 242 2.40 7.45 -14.71
N GLY A 243 1.20 6.87 -14.87
CA GLY A 243 0.93 5.44 -14.78
C GLY A 243 0.53 4.90 -13.40
N PHE A 244 0.28 5.74 -12.42
CA PHE A 244 -0.21 5.30 -11.11
C PHE A 244 -1.75 5.26 -11.07
N SER A 245 -2.29 4.43 -10.17
CA SER A 245 -3.73 4.26 -9.97
C SER A 245 -4.15 4.69 -8.56
N PRO A 246 -4.13 6.00 -8.24
CA PRO A 246 -4.44 6.49 -6.91
C PRO A 246 -5.92 6.30 -6.58
N LEU A 247 -6.18 6.02 -5.31
CA LEU A 247 -7.50 5.95 -4.72
C LEU A 247 -7.80 7.22 -3.93
N LEU A 248 -9.09 7.55 -3.82
CA LEU A 248 -9.57 8.74 -3.13
C LEU A 248 -10.39 8.36 -1.90
N THR A 249 -10.18 9.09 -0.81
CA THR A 249 -11.04 9.03 0.38
C THR A 249 -11.11 10.40 1.04
N GLN A 250 -12.01 10.56 1.99
CA GLN A 250 -12.11 11.76 2.80
C GLN A 250 -11.98 11.42 4.27
N ARG A 251 -11.16 12.18 4.99
CA ARG A 251 -10.96 12.01 6.43
C ARG A 251 -11.07 13.37 7.13
N ARG A 252 -12.03 13.51 8.03
CA ARG A 252 -12.30 14.75 8.78
C ARG A 252 -12.44 15.99 7.89
N GLY A 253 -13.12 15.84 6.73
CA GLY A 253 -13.31 16.91 5.78
C GLY A 253 -12.12 17.20 4.85
N GLN A 254 -11.00 16.48 5.00
CA GLN A 254 -9.82 16.61 4.13
C GLN A 254 -9.79 15.49 3.09
N ALA A 255 -9.54 15.86 1.84
CA ALA A 255 -9.34 14.91 0.74
C ALA A 255 -7.98 14.19 0.89
N ILE A 256 -7.98 12.87 0.73
CA ILE A 256 -6.80 12.02 0.80
C ILE A 256 -6.67 11.25 -0.51
N VAL A 257 -5.53 11.40 -1.15
CA VAL A 257 -5.10 10.58 -2.30
C VAL A 257 -4.16 9.51 -1.78
N TYR A 258 -4.40 8.21 -2.07
CA TYR A 258 -3.57 7.17 -1.49
C TYR A 258 -3.35 5.97 -2.42
N LEU A 259 -2.26 5.26 -2.17
CA LEU A 259 -1.93 3.95 -2.74
C LEU A 259 -1.85 2.92 -1.61
N HIS A 260 -2.28 1.67 -1.88
CA HIS A 260 -2.21 0.55 -0.95
C HIS A 260 -1.58 -0.72 -1.57
N ASP A 261 -1.33 -0.69 -2.87
CA ASP A 261 -0.57 -1.73 -3.56
C ASP A 261 0.92 -1.52 -3.34
N SER A 262 1.62 -2.56 -2.87
CA SER A 262 3.04 -2.46 -2.53
C SER A 262 3.91 -2.12 -3.74
N THR A 263 3.60 -2.67 -4.91
CA THR A 263 4.37 -2.44 -6.13
C THR A 263 4.23 -1.00 -6.60
N GLN A 264 3.00 -0.45 -6.62
CA GLN A 264 2.80 0.96 -6.94
C GLN A 264 3.45 1.91 -5.93
N ILE A 265 3.52 1.54 -4.65
CA ILE A 265 4.22 2.34 -3.63
C ILE A 265 5.73 2.30 -3.87
N GLU A 266 6.31 1.12 -4.16
CA GLU A 266 7.73 0.94 -4.49
C GLU A 266 8.11 1.78 -5.72
N ASP A 267 7.29 1.74 -6.78
CA ASP A 267 7.48 2.50 -8.02
C ASP A 267 7.36 4.01 -7.77
N LEU A 268 6.33 4.46 -7.02
CA LEU A 268 6.13 5.87 -6.71
C LEU A 268 7.26 6.45 -5.85
N LEU A 269 7.78 5.69 -4.88
CA LEU A 269 8.94 6.10 -4.09
C LEU A 269 10.18 6.28 -4.97
N THR A 270 10.44 5.33 -5.87
CA THR A 270 11.54 5.42 -6.82
C THR A 270 11.37 6.62 -7.74
N PHE A 271 10.15 6.83 -8.26
CA PHE A 271 9.79 7.97 -9.10
C PHE A 271 10.01 9.32 -8.40
N MET A 272 9.70 9.43 -7.10
CA MET A 272 9.95 10.62 -6.28
C MET A 272 11.43 10.84 -5.89
N GLY A 273 12.31 9.89 -6.21
CA GLY A 273 13.73 9.94 -5.85
C GLY A 273 14.04 9.36 -4.47
N CYS A 274 13.28 8.35 -4.02
CA CYS A 274 13.47 7.61 -2.77
C CYS A 274 13.80 6.12 -3.02
N PRO A 275 14.85 5.77 -3.78
CA PRO A 275 15.15 4.38 -4.09
C PRO A 275 15.55 3.55 -2.85
N LEU A 276 16.19 4.15 -1.84
CA LEU A 276 16.58 3.41 -0.64
C LEU A 276 15.35 3.00 0.18
N THR A 277 14.43 3.94 0.39
CA THR A 277 13.16 3.65 1.08
C THR A 277 12.32 2.63 0.29
N SER A 278 12.31 2.69 -1.05
CA SER A 278 11.67 1.69 -1.91
C SER A 278 12.28 0.30 -1.68
N MET A 279 13.61 0.19 -1.66
CA MET A 279 14.31 -1.08 -1.38
C MET A 279 13.99 -1.64 0.02
N GLU A 280 13.83 -0.79 1.03
CA GLU A 280 13.43 -1.22 2.38
C GLU A 280 12.03 -1.84 2.37
N ILE A 281 11.07 -1.26 1.62
CA ILE A 281 9.73 -1.83 1.46
C ILE A 281 9.78 -3.18 0.73
N MET A 282 10.57 -3.30 -0.35
CA MET A 282 10.77 -4.55 -1.07
C MET A 282 11.34 -5.65 -0.15
N ASN A 283 12.32 -5.32 0.69
CA ASN A 283 12.90 -6.25 1.66
C ASN A 283 11.86 -6.69 2.70
N ALA A 284 11.08 -5.76 3.25
CA ALA A 284 10.01 -6.06 4.19
C ALA A 284 8.96 -7.00 3.56
N LYS A 285 8.61 -6.78 2.29
CA LYS A 285 7.68 -7.63 1.50
C LYS A 285 8.21 -9.06 1.39
N ILE A 286 9.47 -9.25 0.98
CA ILE A 286 10.11 -10.57 0.84
C ILE A 286 10.11 -11.32 2.18
N LEU A 287 10.47 -10.64 3.27
CA LEU A 287 10.49 -11.23 4.61
C LEU A 287 9.08 -11.66 5.07
N LYS A 288 8.08 -10.81 4.82
CA LYS A 288 6.67 -11.09 5.13
C LYS A 288 6.12 -12.29 4.34
N GLU A 289 6.44 -12.36 3.05
CA GLU A 289 6.07 -13.49 2.19
C GLU A 289 6.69 -14.80 2.66
N ARG A 290 7.99 -14.80 3.01
CA ARG A 290 8.69 -15.97 3.57
C ARG A 290 8.06 -16.41 4.88
N ARG A 291 7.77 -15.50 5.79
CA ARG A 291 7.10 -15.78 7.08
C ARG A 291 5.72 -16.39 6.85
N ASN A 292 4.94 -15.83 5.94
CA ASN A 292 3.61 -16.33 5.59
C ASN A 292 3.68 -17.72 4.95
N ALA A 293 4.66 -17.98 4.08
CA ALA A 293 4.88 -19.28 3.48
C ALA A 293 5.24 -20.35 4.54
N ALA A 294 6.15 -20.02 5.46
CA ALA A 294 6.52 -20.90 6.57
C ALA A 294 5.32 -21.20 7.49
N ASN A 295 4.55 -20.19 7.84
CA ASN A 295 3.34 -20.36 8.65
C ASN A 295 2.30 -21.27 7.95
N ARG A 296 2.09 -21.08 6.63
CA ARG A 296 1.19 -21.96 5.85
C ARG A 296 1.68 -23.41 5.83
N ALA A 297 2.98 -23.64 5.65
CA ALA A 297 3.57 -24.97 5.69
C ALA A 297 3.36 -25.61 7.06
N SER A 298 3.71 -24.92 8.15
CA SER A 298 3.51 -25.38 9.52
C SER A 298 2.05 -25.70 9.84
N ASN A 299 1.13 -24.83 9.44
CA ASN A 299 -0.32 -25.06 9.65
C ASN A 299 -0.81 -26.29 8.86
N CYS A 300 -0.29 -26.50 7.64
CA CYS A 300 -0.61 -27.68 6.84
C CYS A 300 -0.11 -28.96 7.52
N ASP A 301 1.12 -28.96 8.01
CA ASP A 301 1.71 -30.11 8.69
C ASP A 301 0.95 -30.43 9.99
N THR A 302 0.63 -29.40 10.78
CA THR A 302 -0.18 -29.58 12.01
C THR A 302 -1.55 -30.19 11.69
N ALA A 303 -2.26 -29.65 10.71
CA ALA A 303 -3.58 -30.14 10.31
C ALA A 303 -3.51 -31.61 9.78
N ASN A 304 -2.43 -31.98 9.11
CA ASN A 304 -2.18 -33.34 8.68
C ASN A 304 -1.91 -34.27 9.87
N MET A 305 -1.10 -33.84 10.84
CA MET A 305 -0.84 -34.58 12.08
C MET A 305 -2.13 -34.81 12.88
N ASP A 306 -2.95 -33.76 13.04
CA ASP A 306 -4.23 -33.87 13.75
C ASP A 306 -5.18 -34.85 13.08
N LYS A 307 -5.27 -34.86 11.74
CA LYS A 307 -6.07 -35.85 10.99
C LYS A 307 -5.54 -37.28 11.20
N VAL A 308 -4.23 -37.45 11.16
CA VAL A 308 -3.64 -38.78 11.40
C VAL A 308 -3.90 -39.25 12.82
N ALA A 309 -3.72 -38.38 13.81
CA ALA A 309 -3.96 -38.69 15.22
C ALA A 309 -5.44 -38.99 15.49
N GLY A 310 -6.36 -38.21 14.95
CA GLY A 310 -7.82 -38.44 15.08
C GLY A 310 -8.26 -39.76 14.44
N ALA A 311 -7.76 -40.06 13.24
CA ALA A 311 -8.06 -41.36 12.58
C ALA A 311 -7.47 -42.52 13.37
N ALA A 312 -6.23 -42.38 13.87
CA ALA A 312 -5.58 -43.42 14.70
C ALA A 312 -6.34 -43.66 16.00
N ALA A 313 -6.81 -42.61 16.66
CA ALA A 313 -7.61 -42.74 17.90
C ALA A 313 -8.94 -43.54 17.63
N GLY A 314 -9.64 -43.27 16.56
CA GLY A 314 -10.83 -44.00 16.15
C GLY A 314 -10.52 -45.49 15.84
N GLN A 315 -9.42 -45.76 15.13
CA GLN A 315 -8.95 -47.09 14.82
C GLN A 315 -8.56 -47.88 16.08
N ILE A 316 -7.84 -47.25 17.01
CA ILE A 316 -7.47 -47.86 18.29
C ILE A 316 -8.71 -48.16 19.13
N ALA A 317 -9.70 -47.25 19.20
CA ALA A 317 -10.91 -47.47 19.91
C ALA A 317 -11.69 -48.68 19.33
N ALA A 318 -11.79 -48.75 18.00
CA ALA A 318 -12.43 -49.90 17.33
C ALA A 318 -11.71 -51.23 17.59
N ILE A 319 -10.37 -51.24 17.54
CA ILE A 319 -9.55 -52.43 17.87
C ILE A 319 -9.81 -52.94 19.31
N ASN A 320 -9.83 -51.97 20.26
CA ASN A 320 -10.10 -52.30 21.67
C ASN A 320 -11.53 -52.80 21.91
N ALA A 321 -12.53 -52.26 21.19
CA ALA A 321 -13.93 -52.70 21.29
C ALA A 321 -14.13 -54.13 20.74
N VAL A 322 -13.47 -54.46 19.63
CA VAL A 322 -13.54 -55.85 19.06
C VAL A 322 -12.74 -56.83 19.87
N GLY A 323 -11.54 -56.43 20.36
CA GLY A 323 -10.57 -57.28 21.02
C GLY A 323 -9.71 -58.08 20.02
N LEU A 324 -8.38 -58.10 20.27
CA LEU A 324 -7.41 -58.73 19.36
C LEU A 324 -7.72 -60.21 19.07
N ASP A 325 -8.22 -60.96 20.08
CA ASP A 325 -8.51 -62.39 19.96
C ASP A 325 -9.72 -62.69 19.08
N SER A 326 -10.61 -61.71 18.93
CA SER A 326 -11.82 -61.84 18.09
C SER A 326 -11.58 -61.47 16.63
N LEU A 327 -10.39 -60.91 16.30
CA LEU A 327 -10.05 -60.52 14.94
C LEU A 327 -9.52 -61.68 14.10
N PRO A 328 -9.91 -61.78 12.81
CA PRO A 328 -9.28 -62.69 11.86
C PRO A 328 -7.75 -62.47 11.81
N GLU A 329 -6.99 -63.51 11.57
CA GLU A 329 -5.51 -63.48 11.61
C GLU A 329 -4.93 -62.43 10.67
N GLU A 330 -5.55 -62.22 9.50
CA GLU A 330 -5.14 -61.19 8.53
C GLU A 330 -5.30 -59.74 9.04
N LEU A 331 -6.18 -59.51 10.02
CA LEU A 331 -6.39 -58.19 10.61
C LEU A 331 -5.64 -58.02 11.93
N ARG A 332 -5.38 -59.11 12.64
CA ARG A 332 -4.74 -59.10 13.96
C ARG A 332 -3.35 -58.47 13.92
N ALA A 333 -2.48 -58.90 12.99
CA ALA A 333 -1.14 -58.36 12.84
C ALA A 333 -1.12 -56.84 12.61
N LEU A 334 -2.05 -56.33 11.82
CA LEU A 334 -2.20 -54.88 11.59
C LEU A 334 -2.77 -54.15 12.82
N ALA A 335 -3.68 -54.76 13.55
CA ALA A 335 -4.28 -54.20 14.77
C ALA A 335 -3.21 -54.08 15.87
N GLU A 336 -2.39 -55.11 16.09
CA GLU A 336 -1.26 -55.09 17.03
C GLU A 336 -0.25 -53.98 16.66
N LEU A 337 0.07 -53.87 15.38
CA LEU A 337 1.01 -52.86 14.89
C LEU A 337 0.50 -51.44 15.11
N ARG A 338 -0.83 -51.22 14.91
CA ARG A 338 -1.46 -49.91 15.17
C ARG A 338 -1.48 -49.55 16.65
N LEU A 339 -1.70 -50.51 17.53
CA LEU A 339 -1.66 -50.29 18.98
C LEU A 339 -0.24 -49.94 19.46
N GLN A 340 0.76 -50.59 18.89
CA GLN A 340 2.18 -50.32 19.22
C GLN A 340 2.66 -49.00 18.63
N ASN A 341 2.14 -48.58 17.50
CA ASN A 341 2.58 -47.38 16.77
C ASN A 341 1.39 -46.44 16.47
N PRO A 342 0.82 -45.76 17.48
CA PRO A 342 -0.41 -44.94 17.33
C PRO A 342 -0.26 -43.73 16.44
N PHE A 343 0.96 -43.23 16.24
CA PHE A 343 1.26 -42.04 15.46
C PHE A 343 1.74 -42.32 14.04
N ASP A 344 1.99 -43.58 13.69
CA ASP A 344 2.46 -43.95 12.36
C ASP A 344 1.39 -43.68 11.30
N SER A 345 1.80 -43.18 10.15
CA SER A 345 0.95 -43.07 8.97
C SER A 345 0.58 -44.47 8.44
N LEU A 346 -0.54 -44.51 7.67
CA LEU A 346 -0.97 -45.78 7.04
C LEU A 346 0.09 -46.36 6.10
N ARG A 347 0.97 -45.54 5.54
CA ARG A 347 2.08 -45.98 4.69
C ARG A 347 3.18 -46.63 5.50
N GLU A 348 3.55 -46.08 6.63
CA GLU A 348 4.57 -46.61 7.53
C GLU A 348 4.10 -47.93 8.15
N LEU A 349 2.83 -47.99 8.58
CA LEU A 349 2.27 -49.27 9.04
C LEU A 349 2.29 -50.34 7.95
N GLY A 350 1.97 -50.00 6.71
CA GLY A 350 2.00 -50.91 5.58
C GLY A 350 3.42 -51.47 5.30
N GLN A 351 4.43 -50.65 5.48
CA GLN A 351 5.85 -51.06 5.30
C GLN A 351 6.36 -51.98 6.41
N LYS A 352 5.79 -51.87 7.61
CA LYS A 352 6.15 -52.72 8.76
C LYS A 352 5.46 -54.10 8.76
N LEU A 353 4.46 -54.31 7.91
CA LEU A 353 3.80 -55.60 7.76
C LEU A 353 4.60 -56.59 6.89
N THR A 354 4.43 -57.88 7.15
CA THR A 354 5.02 -58.97 6.35
C THR A 354 3.91 -59.90 5.84
N PRO A 355 3.64 -59.93 4.53
CA PRO A 355 4.20 -59.08 3.45
C PRO A 355 3.76 -57.62 3.53
N PRO A 356 4.56 -56.68 2.98
CA PRO A 356 4.22 -55.26 3.00
C PRO A 356 2.91 -54.95 2.27
N LEU A 357 2.14 -54.01 2.81
CA LEU A 357 0.87 -53.56 2.22
C LEU A 357 0.95 -52.12 1.71
N SER A 358 0.17 -51.82 0.66
CA SER A 358 -0.04 -50.45 0.21
C SER A 358 -0.87 -49.67 1.23
N ARG A 359 -0.78 -48.34 1.18
CA ARG A 359 -1.62 -47.43 1.99
C ARG A 359 -3.12 -47.77 1.89
N SER A 360 -3.61 -48.04 0.67
CA SER A 360 -5.00 -48.45 0.43
C SER A 360 -5.33 -49.78 1.11
N GLY A 361 -4.41 -50.76 1.03
CA GLY A 361 -4.61 -52.07 1.66
C GLY A 361 -4.72 -51.97 3.18
N VAL A 362 -3.83 -51.12 3.79
CA VAL A 362 -3.90 -50.87 5.25
C VAL A 362 -5.21 -50.16 5.61
N ASN A 363 -5.61 -49.11 4.85
CA ASN A 363 -6.86 -48.42 5.12
C ASN A 363 -8.07 -49.37 5.05
N HIS A 364 -8.18 -50.14 3.99
CA HIS A 364 -9.26 -51.13 3.83
C HIS A 364 -9.35 -52.15 4.98
N ARG A 365 -8.20 -52.62 5.46
CA ARG A 365 -8.18 -53.54 6.62
C ARG A 365 -8.59 -52.86 7.92
N LEU A 366 -8.18 -51.59 8.15
CA LEU A 366 -8.61 -50.85 9.34
C LEU A 366 -10.10 -50.47 9.28
N GLU A 367 -10.65 -50.15 8.11
CA GLU A 367 -12.09 -49.97 7.91
C GLU A 367 -12.88 -51.21 8.24
N LYS A 368 -12.44 -52.41 7.81
CA LYS A 368 -13.05 -53.69 8.23
C LYS A 368 -13.07 -53.87 9.74
N ILE A 369 -12.03 -53.45 10.46
CA ILE A 369 -12.02 -53.53 11.92
C ILE A 369 -13.04 -52.58 12.54
N ILE A 370 -13.16 -51.35 11.99
CA ILE A 370 -14.15 -50.35 12.42
C ILE A 370 -15.58 -50.89 12.16
N ASP A 371 -15.83 -51.49 11.00
CA ASP A 371 -17.14 -52.11 10.67
C ASP A 371 -17.49 -53.29 11.59
N LEU A 372 -16.47 -54.09 12.00
CA LEU A 372 -16.68 -55.15 12.97
C LEU A 372 -17.00 -54.61 14.37
N ALA A 373 -16.39 -53.52 14.78
CA ALA A 373 -16.73 -52.85 16.04
C ALA A 373 -18.17 -52.33 16.04
N ALA A 374 -18.59 -51.65 14.95
CA ALA A 374 -19.94 -51.10 14.79
C ALA A 374 -21.07 -52.16 14.73
N ARG A 375 -20.76 -53.43 14.45
CA ARG A 375 -21.74 -54.55 14.45
C ARG A 375 -21.84 -55.23 15.80
N LYS A 376 -20.92 -54.96 16.73
CA LYS A 376 -20.86 -55.59 18.05
C LYS A 376 -21.59 -54.75 19.11
N ASP A 377 -21.76 -53.43 18.82
CA ASP A 377 -22.63 -52.53 19.56
C ASP A 377 -24.09 -52.72 19.12
#